data_d6830dcf8ca17b8aa6bb5d1483eabcaf
#
_entry.id   d6830dcf8ca17b8aa6bb5d1483eabcaf
#
_cell.length_a   1.000
_cell.length_b   1.000
_cell.length_c   1.000
_cell.angle_alpha   90.00
_cell.angle_beta   90.00
_cell.angle_gamma   90.00
#
_symmetry.space_group_name_H-M   'P 1'
#
loop_
_entity.id
_entity.type
_entity.pdbx_description
1 polymer ?
#
loop_
_entity_poly.entity_id
_entity_poly.type
_entity_poly.pdbx_seq_one_letter_code
_entity_poly.pdbx_strand_id
1 'polypeptide(L)'
;MIKKIKILHITPHLGTGVGTVVLNYLAKVGNRTPFEHKVICLDYANQNSIEVSKKVGFVLLGDMSKNKPEVLRMIAESDIVLIHWWNHPLLYDFLVKETLPPSRVIFWSHVSGSVPPNNFTDKALKYPDIFAFTTPISRKVGEVRCLPLKYKKRLRDVWSTGGLERIKSVKPKKHIGFNVGYIGTVDYTKMHPDFLEMCNQVNIPDVKFIVVGGPNAKLLEQEADRRGIGHKFKFTGFVSEEEKWDYLSTFDVFGYPLAPHHYGSSDQALQEAMGAGVAPVVMNNLMESYMVKNLKTGIVSKSKKEYVRGLEKLYRDKKLRSRLSKNAKKYATKTFSLKNMEREWNKIFKETLKIDKTEREWSVGKTKKNISSKDVFLESIGKYSKNFAGDKAKEKIKKLAQSPNWQSKSKGTVHQYNAFLPSDKYLAEWVKLMSKK
;
A
#
# COMPACT_ATOMS: atom_id res chain seq x y z
N MET A 1 32.70 -22.05 -2.48
CA MET A 1 31.32 -21.51 -2.44
C MET A 1 31.38 -20.00 -2.54
N ILE A 2 30.67 -19.39 -3.47
CA ILE A 2 30.60 -17.92 -3.58
C ILE A 2 29.87 -17.40 -2.36
N LYS A 3 30.50 -16.49 -1.61
CA LYS A 3 29.89 -15.87 -0.42
C LYS A 3 28.62 -15.12 -0.82
N LYS A 4 27.46 -15.53 -0.32
CA LYS A 4 26.19 -14.85 -0.56
C LYS A 4 26.14 -13.49 0.13
N ILE A 5 25.56 -12.51 -0.53
CA ILE A 5 25.32 -11.17 0.01
C ILE A 5 24.06 -11.21 0.88
N LYS A 6 24.17 -10.82 2.14
CA LYS A 6 23.11 -10.89 3.13
C LYS A 6 22.22 -9.66 3.08
N ILE A 7 20.93 -9.83 2.75
CA ILE A 7 19.90 -8.80 2.76
C ILE A 7 18.96 -9.04 3.95
N LEU A 8 18.95 -8.12 4.90
CA LEU A 8 18.01 -8.14 6.02
C LEU A 8 16.80 -7.27 5.69
N HIS A 9 15.63 -7.87 5.58
CA HIS A 9 14.37 -7.16 5.50
C HIS A 9 13.84 -6.87 6.90
N ILE A 10 13.52 -5.60 7.19
CA ILE A 10 12.84 -5.19 8.41
C ILE A 10 11.48 -4.64 8.03
N THR A 11 10.42 -5.22 8.58
CA THR A 11 9.04 -4.77 8.32
C THR A 11 8.27 -4.68 9.64
N PRO A 12 7.30 -3.76 9.79
CA PRO A 12 6.38 -3.83 10.93
C PRO A 12 5.70 -5.18 11.05
N HIS A 13 5.12 -5.70 9.98
CA HIS A 13 4.47 -7.02 9.96
C HIS A 13 4.44 -7.61 8.55
N LEU A 14 4.27 -8.92 8.45
CA LEU A 14 3.93 -9.64 7.21
C LEU A 14 2.49 -10.17 7.29
N GLY A 15 1.54 -9.27 7.04
CA GLY A 15 0.14 -9.55 6.83
C GLY A 15 -0.36 -8.72 5.65
N THR A 16 -1.52 -9.02 5.10
CA THR A 16 -2.20 -8.21 4.06
C THR A 16 -1.35 -7.89 2.81
N GLY A 17 -1.59 -6.73 2.18
CA GLY A 17 -1.03 -6.37 0.88
C GLY A 17 0.51 -6.29 0.83
N VAL A 18 1.16 -5.71 1.84
CA VAL A 18 2.63 -5.63 1.90
C VAL A 18 3.23 -7.02 2.04
N GLY A 19 2.65 -7.85 2.92
CA GLY A 19 3.06 -9.25 3.09
C GLY A 19 2.99 -10.03 1.78
N THR A 20 1.89 -9.93 1.04
CA THR A 20 1.74 -10.57 -0.29
C THR A 20 2.85 -10.17 -1.25
N VAL A 21 3.19 -8.87 -1.32
CA VAL A 21 4.25 -8.38 -2.21
C VAL A 21 5.62 -8.95 -1.83
N VAL A 22 5.97 -8.88 -0.55
CA VAL A 22 7.28 -9.35 -0.04
C VAL A 22 7.41 -10.85 -0.22
N LEU A 23 6.38 -11.62 0.15
CA LEU A 23 6.40 -13.09 0.05
C LEU A 23 6.49 -13.55 -1.40
N ASN A 24 5.72 -12.96 -2.31
CA ASN A 24 5.76 -13.32 -3.73
C ASN A 24 7.11 -12.95 -4.37
N TYR A 25 7.71 -11.81 -3.96
CA TYR A 25 9.07 -11.48 -4.37
C TYR A 25 10.09 -12.52 -3.89
N LEU A 26 10.06 -12.85 -2.58
CA LEU A 26 10.98 -13.83 -1.99
C LEU A 26 10.77 -15.23 -2.58
N ALA A 27 9.53 -15.64 -2.83
CA ALA A 27 9.22 -16.89 -3.51
C ALA A 27 9.74 -16.92 -4.95
N LYS A 28 9.75 -15.77 -5.64
CA LYS A 28 10.28 -15.65 -7.00
C LYS A 28 11.81 -15.74 -7.03
N VAL A 29 12.50 -15.02 -6.15
CA VAL A 29 13.96 -14.97 -6.15
C VAL A 29 14.55 -16.20 -5.47
N GLY A 30 13.97 -16.66 -4.35
CA GLY A 30 14.39 -17.85 -3.62
C GLY A 30 15.90 -17.89 -3.39
N ASN A 31 16.49 -19.09 -3.48
CA ASN A 31 17.93 -19.32 -3.36
C ASN A 31 18.70 -19.18 -4.69
N ARG A 32 18.05 -18.70 -5.75
CA ARG A 32 18.61 -18.65 -7.12
C ARG A 32 19.44 -17.40 -7.43
N THR A 33 19.46 -16.45 -6.50
CA THR A 33 20.19 -15.20 -6.63
C THR A 33 21.46 -15.21 -5.77
N PRO A 34 22.44 -14.32 -6.04
CA PRO A 34 23.60 -14.15 -5.17
C PRO A 34 23.24 -13.56 -3.81
N PHE A 35 21.97 -13.22 -3.58
CA PHE A 35 21.47 -12.62 -2.35
C PHE A 35 20.82 -13.67 -1.44
N GLU A 36 21.17 -13.63 -0.16
CA GLU A 36 20.52 -14.38 0.91
C GLU A 36 19.59 -13.41 1.64
N HIS A 37 18.29 -13.73 1.66
CA HIS A 37 17.27 -12.91 2.29
C HIS A 37 16.89 -13.43 3.66
N LYS A 38 16.89 -12.55 4.68
CA LYS A 38 16.30 -12.79 6.00
C LYS A 38 15.24 -11.74 6.26
N VAL A 39 14.17 -12.11 6.93
CA VAL A 39 13.05 -11.19 7.23
C VAL A 39 12.79 -11.15 8.72
N ILE A 40 12.68 -9.96 9.27
CA ILE A 40 12.20 -9.74 10.63
C ILE A 40 10.95 -8.87 10.62
N CYS A 41 9.96 -9.26 11.40
CA CYS A 41 8.78 -8.47 11.69
C CYS A 41 8.91 -7.88 13.09
N LEU A 42 8.76 -6.55 13.22
CA LEU A 42 8.79 -5.90 14.53
C LEU A 42 7.56 -6.29 15.37
N ASP A 43 6.44 -6.51 14.71
CA ASP A 43 5.20 -7.04 15.27
C ASP A 43 5.07 -8.53 14.88
N TYR A 44 4.04 -8.91 14.14
CA TYR A 44 3.72 -10.29 13.84
C TYR A 44 4.06 -10.70 12.39
N ALA A 45 4.27 -12.00 12.20
CA ALA A 45 4.15 -12.69 10.93
C ALA A 45 2.92 -13.59 10.99
N ASN A 46 2.01 -13.51 10.00
CA ASN A 46 0.83 -14.38 9.99
C ASN A 46 1.20 -15.80 9.57
N GLN A 47 0.29 -16.76 9.80
CA GLN A 47 0.50 -18.18 9.53
C GLN A 47 0.93 -18.46 8.08
N ASN A 48 0.27 -17.82 7.09
CA ASN A 48 0.64 -17.96 5.69
C ASN A 48 2.09 -17.51 5.41
N SER A 49 2.56 -16.44 6.06
CA SER A 49 3.94 -15.96 5.92
C SER A 49 4.95 -16.97 6.45
N ILE A 50 4.62 -17.60 7.57
CA ILE A 50 5.45 -18.66 8.19
C ILE A 50 5.53 -19.89 7.26
N GLU A 51 4.42 -20.30 6.70
CA GLU A 51 4.37 -21.46 5.77
C GLU A 51 5.16 -21.18 4.49
N VAL A 52 4.98 -19.97 3.90
CA VAL A 52 5.75 -19.58 2.72
C VAL A 52 7.24 -19.50 3.03
N SER A 53 7.64 -18.99 4.20
CA SER A 53 9.06 -18.92 4.58
C SER A 53 9.70 -20.29 4.67
N LYS A 54 9.02 -21.28 5.27
CA LYS A 54 9.45 -22.67 5.35
C LYS A 54 9.57 -23.30 3.96
N LYS A 55 8.55 -23.09 3.10
CA LYS A 55 8.52 -23.64 1.73
C LYS A 55 9.63 -23.09 0.83
N VAL A 56 9.92 -21.79 0.96
CA VAL A 56 10.94 -21.09 0.15
C VAL A 56 12.34 -21.24 0.75
N GLY A 57 12.44 -21.45 2.06
CA GLY A 57 13.69 -21.65 2.78
C GLY A 57 14.41 -20.35 3.18
N PHE A 58 13.68 -19.30 3.54
CA PHE A 58 14.27 -18.09 4.12
C PHE A 58 13.92 -17.96 5.62
N VAL A 59 14.80 -17.31 6.38
CA VAL A 59 14.59 -17.05 7.81
C VAL A 59 13.53 -15.96 7.99
N LEU A 60 12.50 -16.24 8.79
CA LEU A 60 11.45 -15.31 9.18
C LEU A 60 11.29 -15.30 10.70
N LEU A 61 11.46 -14.12 11.32
CA LEU A 61 11.28 -13.92 12.75
C LEU A 61 10.19 -12.89 13.01
N GLY A 62 9.27 -13.18 13.90
CA GLY A 62 8.22 -12.26 14.38
C GLY A 62 8.51 -11.70 15.76
N ASP A 63 7.67 -10.74 16.22
CA ASP A 63 7.73 -10.12 17.56
C ASP A 63 9.07 -9.47 17.94
N MET A 64 9.86 -9.06 16.95
CA MET A 64 11.24 -8.61 17.14
C MET A 64 11.37 -7.23 17.79
N SER A 65 10.28 -6.46 17.93
CA SER A 65 10.29 -5.21 18.71
C SER A 65 10.61 -5.43 20.20
N LYS A 66 10.41 -6.65 20.69
CA LYS A 66 10.71 -7.08 22.07
C LYS A 66 12.19 -7.47 22.26
N ASN A 67 12.94 -7.67 21.18
CA ASN A 67 14.35 -8.07 21.23
C ASN A 67 15.21 -7.17 20.34
N LYS A 68 15.25 -5.89 20.69
CA LYS A 68 16.02 -4.87 19.95
C LYS A 68 17.52 -5.16 19.85
N PRO A 69 18.22 -5.70 20.90
CA PRO A 69 19.63 -6.08 20.78
C PRO A 69 19.87 -7.09 19.65
N GLU A 70 19.02 -8.09 19.50
CA GLU A 70 19.13 -9.07 18.42
C GLU A 70 18.89 -8.45 17.05
N VAL A 71 17.91 -7.52 16.92
CA VAL A 71 17.70 -6.76 15.68
C VAL A 71 18.96 -5.98 15.30
N LEU A 72 19.60 -5.28 16.25
CA LEU A 72 20.82 -4.53 16.01
C LEU A 72 21.99 -5.45 15.62
N ARG A 73 22.13 -6.61 16.27
CA ARG A 73 23.12 -7.62 15.89
C ARG A 73 22.92 -8.09 14.45
N MET A 74 21.68 -8.43 14.06
CA MET A 74 21.34 -8.86 12.69
C MET A 74 21.62 -7.75 11.67
N ILE A 75 21.41 -6.48 12.01
CA ILE A 75 21.76 -5.32 11.18
C ILE A 75 23.28 -5.28 10.94
N ALA A 76 24.08 -5.39 12.00
CA ALA A 76 25.55 -5.37 11.90
C ALA A 76 26.10 -6.48 11.00
N GLU A 77 25.51 -7.69 11.08
CA GLU A 77 25.91 -8.86 10.30
C GLU A 77 25.47 -8.84 8.83
N SER A 78 24.58 -7.91 8.45
CA SER A 78 24.01 -7.84 7.11
C SER A 78 24.85 -6.96 6.18
N ASP A 79 24.84 -7.27 4.88
CA ASP A 79 25.49 -6.41 3.87
C ASP A 79 24.61 -5.23 3.50
N ILE A 80 23.28 -5.43 3.48
CA ILE A 80 22.26 -4.42 3.20
C ILE A 80 21.07 -4.63 4.14
N VAL A 81 20.51 -3.55 4.67
CA VAL A 81 19.27 -3.53 5.44
C VAL A 81 18.18 -2.88 4.58
N LEU A 82 17.15 -3.65 4.21
CA LEU A 82 15.98 -3.17 3.47
C LEU A 82 14.81 -2.99 4.42
N ILE A 83 14.50 -1.75 4.76
CA ILE A 83 13.38 -1.39 5.63
C ILE A 83 12.13 -1.14 4.81
N HIS A 84 11.09 -1.96 5.04
CA HIS A 84 9.75 -1.78 4.47
C HIS A 84 9.06 -0.65 5.22
N TRP A 85 9.07 0.53 4.66
CA TRP A 85 8.70 1.76 5.34
C TRP A 85 7.26 2.19 5.08
N TRP A 86 6.56 2.44 6.13
CA TRP A 86 5.34 3.28 6.22
C TRP A 86 5.21 3.83 7.64
N ASN A 87 4.29 4.76 7.87
CA ASN A 87 4.06 5.29 9.21
C ASN A 87 3.44 4.20 10.10
N HIS A 88 4.30 3.50 10.86
CA HIS A 88 3.91 2.45 11.81
C HIS A 88 4.59 2.68 13.17
N PRO A 89 3.84 2.58 14.31
CA PRO A 89 4.36 2.88 15.64
C PRO A 89 5.65 2.15 15.98
N LEU A 90 5.69 0.82 15.81
CA LEU A 90 6.88 0.01 16.16
C LEU A 90 8.09 0.34 15.28
N LEU A 91 7.88 0.65 14.00
CA LEU A 91 8.98 1.02 13.12
C LEU A 91 9.57 2.37 13.51
N TYR A 92 8.72 3.36 13.77
CA TYR A 92 9.22 4.66 14.24
C TYR A 92 9.80 4.60 15.64
N ASP A 93 9.22 3.82 16.58
CA ASP A 93 9.78 3.61 17.91
C ASP A 93 11.20 3.03 17.81
N PHE A 94 11.40 2.03 16.94
CA PHE A 94 12.70 1.45 16.68
C PHE A 94 13.68 2.47 16.07
N LEU A 95 13.32 3.12 14.96
CA LEU A 95 14.20 4.03 14.24
C LEU A 95 14.57 5.29 15.06
N VAL A 96 13.63 5.80 15.87
CA VAL A 96 13.82 7.03 16.65
C VAL A 96 14.61 6.78 17.93
N LYS A 97 14.40 5.62 18.57
CA LYS A 97 15.03 5.31 19.86
C LYS A 97 16.35 4.55 19.75
N GLU A 98 16.59 3.84 18.65
CA GLU A 98 17.82 3.06 18.50
C GLU A 98 18.82 3.78 17.57
N THR A 99 20.10 3.56 17.83
CA THR A 99 21.19 3.90 16.90
C THR A 99 21.55 2.64 16.14
N LEU A 100 21.44 2.69 14.80
CA LEU A 100 21.78 1.54 13.97
C LEU A 100 23.30 1.44 13.83
N PRO A 101 23.88 0.25 14.03
CA PRO A 101 25.31 0.03 13.80
C PRO A 101 25.69 0.32 12.33
N PRO A 102 26.99 0.44 12.01
CA PRO A 102 27.45 0.69 10.65
C PRO A 102 26.77 -0.25 9.63
N SER A 103 25.93 0.32 8.78
CA SER A 103 25.06 -0.41 7.87
C SER A 103 24.76 0.37 6.59
N ARG A 104 24.33 -0.33 5.54
CA ARG A 104 23.76 0.24 4.31
C ARG A 104 22.26 0.08 4.37
N VAL A 105 21.54 1.19 4.36
CA VAL A 105 20.09 1.20 4.60
C VAL A 105 19.33 1.65 3.36
N ILE A 106 18.36 0.84 2.96
CA ILE A 106 17.38 1.17 1.93
C ILE A 106 16.02 1.27 2.62
N PHE A 107 15.26 2.35 2.36
CA PHE A 107 13.84 2.40 2.65
C PHE A 107 13.05 2.06 1.40
N TRP A 108 12.13 1.11 1.50
CA TRP A 108 11.11 0.88 0.48
C TRP A 108 9.75 1.30 1.00
N SER A 109 9.26 2.43 0.48
CA SER A 109 7.98 3.00 0.92
C SER A 109 6.80 2.20 0.38
N HIS A 110 5.90 1.75 1.25
CA HIS A 110 4.63 1.11 0.89
C HIS A 110 3.44 2.07 0.90
N VAL A 111 3.70 3.36 0.99
CA VAL A 111 2.70 4.44 0.92
C VAL A 111 3.10 5.46 -0.15
N SER A 112 2.12 6.16 -0.71
CA SER A 112 2.38 7.20 -1.73
C SER A 112 3.02 8.46 -1.15
N GLY A 113 2.87 8.69 0.16
CA GLY A 113 3.29 9.93 0.84
C GLY A 113 2.37 11.12 0.61
N SER A 114 1.28 10.97 -0.16
CA SER A 114 0.38 12.06 -0.54
C SER A 114 -0.78 12.29 0.42
N VAL A 115 -1.05 11.34 1.32
CA VAL A 115 -2.23 11.35 2.20
C VAL A 115 -1.79 11.26 3.67
N PRO A 116 -1.95 12.34 4.48
CA PRO A 116 -1.61 12.29 5.89
C PRO A 116 -2.56 11.37 6.67
N PRO A 117 -2.07 10.74 7.76
CA PRO A 117 -0.73 10.83 8.35
C PRO A 117 0.35 9.96 7.69
N ASN A 118 0.06 9.28 6.58
CA ASN A 118 1.03 8.52 5.79
C ASN A 118 1.79 9.43 4.80
N ASN A 119 2.32 10.54 5.30
CA ASN A 119 3.14 11.48 4.54
C ASN A 119 4.63 11.17 4.69
N PHE A 120 5.43 11.59 3.71
CA PHE A 120 6.88 11.58 3.85
C PHE A 120 7.31 12.74 4.77
N THR A 121 8.22 12.44 5.68
CA THR A 121 8.91 13.48 6.46
C THR A 121 10.29 13.75 5.84
N ASP A 122 10.81 14.96 6.04
CA ASP A 122 12.14 15.33 5.56
C ASP A 122 13.22 14.38 6.10
N LYS A 123 13.12 14.01 7.38
CA LYS A 123 14.04 13.06 8.01
C LYS A 123 13.92 11.66 7.39
N ALA A 124 12.70 11.14 7.20
CA ALA A 124 12.51 9.82 6.59
C ALA A 124 13.12 9.75 5.18
N LEU A 125 12.96 10.81 4.38
CA LEU A 125 13.51 10.87 3.02
C LEU A 125 15.04 10.98 2.99
N LYS A 126 15.66 11.52 4.04
CA LYS A 126 17.11 11.75 4.12
C LYS A 126 17.86 10.66 4.88
N TYR A 127 17.17 9.88 5.71
CA TYR A 127 17.76 8.88 6.59
C TYR A 127 18.47 7.73 5.85
N PRO A 128 17.87 7.07 4.85
CA PRO A 128 18.49 5.93 4.18
C PRO A 128 19.56 6.36 3.14
N ASP A 129 20.39 5.42 2.71
CA ASP A 129 21.28 5.62 1.55
C ASP A 129 20.47 5.70 0.26
N ILE A 130 19.46 4.86 0.15
CA ILE A 130 18.52 4.83 -0.99
C ILE A 130 17.09 4.83 -0.46
N PHE A 131 16.25 5.72 -1.00
CA PHE A 131 14.81 5.71 -0.77
C PHE A 131 14.09 5.22 -2.03
N ALA A 132 13.47 4.04 -1.96
CA ALA A 132 12.72 3.45 -3.06
C ALA A 132 11.21 3.67 -2.86
N PHE A 133 10.55 4.16 -3.89
CA PHE A 133 9.10 4.30 -3.94
C PHE A 133 8.45 3.07 -4.58
N THR A 134 7.30 2.65 -4.04
CA THR A 134 6.46 1.61 -4.66
C THR A 134 5.77 2.10 -5.93
N THR A 135 5.80 3.39 -6.18
CA THR A 135 5.21 4.03 -7.36
C THR A 135 5.93 5.33 -7.70
N PRO A 136 6.21 5.61 -8.98
CA PRO A 136 6.84 6.87 -9.39
C PRO A 136 6.01 8.12 -9.09
N ILE A 137 4.70 7.96 -8.78
CA ILE A 137 3.83 9.08 -8.45
C ILE A 137 4.25 9.80 -7.17
N SER A 138 4.89 9.09 -6.24
CA SER A 138 5.45 9.63 -5.01
C SER A 138 6.47 10.77 -5.25
N ARG A 139 7.09 10.80 -6.43
CA ARG A 139 7.99 11.90 -6.83
C ARG A 139 7.28 13.24 -7.00
N LYS A 140 5.94 13.23 -7.15
CA LYS A 140 5.12 14.44 -7.27
C LYS A 140 4.73 15.05 -5.92
N VAL A 141 4.96 14.34 -4.82
CA VAL A 141 4.69 14.83 -3.45
C VAL A 141 5.60 16.03 -3.14
N GLY A 142 5.05 17.04 -2.47
CA GLY A 142 5.75 18.29 -2.20
C GLY A 142 7.08 18.09 -1.48
N GLU A 143 7.10 17.26 -0.45
CA GLU A 143 8.29 16.94 0.34
C GLU A 143 9.42 16.36 -0.54
N VAL A 144 9.07 15.51 -1.49
CA VAL A 144 10.04 14.91 -2.44
C VAL A 144 10.52 15.95 -3.46
N ARG A 145 9.63 16.81 -3.95
CA ARG A 145 9.98 17.86 -4.90
C ARG A 145 10.92 18.90 -4.30
N CYS A 146 10.77 19.19 -3.02
CA CYS A 146 11.59 20.17 -2.28
C CYS A 146 12.93 19.61 -1.79
N LEU A 147 13.21 18.30 -1.95
CA LEU A 147 14.49 17.74 -1.53
C LEU A 147 15.66 18.37 -2.25
N PRO A 148 16.81 18.60 -1.55
CA PRO A 148 18.06 18.95 -2.18
C PRO A 148 18.52 17.89 -3.20
N LEU A 149 19.23 18.31 -4.25
CA LEU A 149 19.64 17.44 -5.37
C LEU A 149 20.41 16.19 -4.90
N LYS A 150 21.28 16.32 -3.89
CA LYS A 150 22.03 15.18 -3.31
C LYS A 150 21.14 14.04 -2.83
N TYR A 151 19.96 14.34 -2.26
CA TYR A 151 19.01 13.33 -1.82
C TYR A 151 18.13 12.84 -2.99
N LYS A 152 17.76 13.72 -3.94
CA LYS A 152 17.04 13.30 -5.16
C LYS A 152 17.80 12.24 -5.95
N LYS A 153 19.14 12.28 -5.98
CA LYS A 153 19.99 11.27 -6.60
C LYS A 153 19.90 9.88 -5.95
N ARG A 154 19.43 9.81 -4.69
CA ARG A 154 19.22 8.55 -3.93
C ARG A 154 17.84 7.93 -4.11
N LEU A 155 16.94 8.59 -4.85
CA LEU A 155 15.58 8.10 -5.05
C LEU A 155 15.52 7.05 -6.16
N ARG A 156 14.81 5.94 -5.89
CA ARG A 156 14.57 4.87 -6.86
C ARG A 156 13.08 4.55 -6.92
N ASP A 157 12.65 3.85 -7.97
CA ASP A 157 11.27 3.38 -8.11
C ASP A 157 11.29 1.86 -8.30
N VAL A 158 10.59 1.14 -7.42
CA VAL A 158 10.35 -0.29 -7.53
C VAL A 158 8.86 -0.53 -7.35
N TRP A 159 8.17 -0.82 -8.45
CA TRP A 159 6.74 -1.08 -8.37
C TRP A 159 6.41 -2.20 -7.40
N SER A 160 5.57 -1.89 -6.40
CA SER A 160 5.01 -2.89 -5.51
C SER A 160 3.98 -3.71 -6.28
N THR A 161 4.22 -5.00 -6.43
CA THR A 161 3.32 -5.92 -7.13
C THR A 161 3.28 -7.28 -6.43
N GLY A 162 2.09 -7.87 -6.38
CA GLY A 162 1.92 -9.27 -5.99
C GLY A 162 2.32 -10.26 -7.09
N GLY A 163 2.68 -9.73 -8.28
CA GLY A 163 2.94 -10.53 -9.48
C GLY A 163 1.68 -10.79 -10.28
N LEU A 164 1.89 -11.02 -11.58
CA LEU A 164 0.80 -11.30 -12.52
C LEU A 164 0.95 -12.71 -13.15
N GLU A 165 1.85 -13.53 -12.61
CA GLU A 165 2.16 -14.84 -13.16
C GLU A 165 0.95 -15.78 -13.11
N ARG A 166 0.22 -15.77 -12.01
CA ARG A 166 -1.01 -16.55 -11.81
C ARG A 166 -2.17 -16.08 -12.68
N ILE A 167 -2.20 -14.79 -13.01
CA ILE A 167 -3.27 -14.19 -13.81
C ILE A 167 -3.19 -14.59 -15.30
N LYS A 168 -2.05 -15.06 -15.77
CA LYS A 168 -1.90 -15.54 -17.15
C LYS A 168 -2.83 -16.69 -17.49
N SER A 169 -3.20 -17.50 -16.50
CA SER A 169 -4.14 -18.62 -16.64
C SER A 169 -5.62 -18.20 -16.57
N VAL A 170 -5.92 -16.98 -16.13
CA VAL A 170 -7.30 -16.47 -16.06
C VAL A 170 -7.82 -16.25 -17.48
N LYS A 171 -8.78 -17.08 -17.87
CA LYS A 171 -9.50 -16.95 -19.16
C LYS A 171 -10.91 -16.43 -18.89
N PRO A 172 -11.45 -15.53 -19.72
CA PRO A 172 -12.83 -15.08 -19.59
C PRO A 172 -13.81 -16.26 -19.55
N LYS A 173 -14.69 -16.28 -18.55
CA LYS A 173 -15.78 -17.26 -18.44
C LYS A 173 -17.04 -16.68 -19.06
N LYS A 174 -17.83 -17.55 -19.73
CA LYS A 174 -19.15 -17.17 -20.24
C LYS A 174 -20.09 -16.89 -19.07
N HIS A 175 -20.90 -15.83 -19.20
CA HIS A 175 -21.95 -15.45 -18.25
C HIS A 175 -23.08 -14.74 -18.99
N ILE A 176 -24.22 -14.55 -18.30
CA ILE A 176 -25.38 -13.81 -18.80
C ILE A 176 -25.26 -12.36 -18.33
N GLY A 177 -25.75 -11.41 -19.13
CA GLY A 177 -25.76 -9.98 -18.81
C GLY A 177 -24.40 -9.30 -18.94
N PHE A 178 -24.21 -8.21 -18.19
CA PHE A 178 -23.00 -7.41 -18.20
C PHE A 178 -22.45 -7.24 -16.77
N ASN A 179 -21.28 -7.80 -16.51
CA ASN A 179 -20.66 -7.81 -15.18
C ASN A 179 -19.66 -6.68 -15.00
N VAL A 180 -19.94 -5.78 -14.07
CA VAL A 180 -19.01 -4.75 -13.60
C VAL A 180 -18.42 -5.21 -12.26
N GLY A 181 -17.13 -5.55 -12.27
CA GLY A 181 -16.45 -6.05 -11.08
C GLY A 181 -15.76 -4.97 -10.28
N TYR A 182 -15.79 -5.10 -8.95
CA TYR A 182 -14.95 -4.38 -8.00
C TYR A 182 -14.22 -5.41 -7.13
N ILE A 183 -12.92 -5.24 -6.92
CA ILE A 183 -12.14 -6.06 -5.98
C ILE A 183 -11.38 -5.13 -5.04
N GLY A 184 -11.54 -5.31 -3.73
CA GLY A 184 -10.77 -4.53 -2.76
C GLY A 184 -11.45 -4.33 -1.42
N THR A 185 -10.92 -3.38 -0.65
CA THR A 185 -11.50 -2.98 0.63
C THR A 185 -12.87 -2.35 0.41
N VAL A 186 -13.89 -2.93 1.02
CA VAL A 186 -15.26 -2.41 1.02
C VAL A 186 -15.42 -1.51 2.25
N ASP A 187 -14.94 -0.27 2.10
CA ASP A 187 -14.96 0.76 3.13
C ASP A 187 -14.81 2.14 2.46
N TYR A 188 -15.49 3.15 2.96
CA TYR A 188 -15.47 4.51 2.39
C TYR A 188 -14.14 5.26 2.60
N THR A 189 -13.20 4.71 3.34
CA THR A 189 -11.81 5.19 3.34
C THR A 189 -11.05 4.82 2.06
N LYS A 190 -11.58 3.87 1.29
CA LYS A 190 -11.04 3.46 -0.01
C LYS A 190 -12.06 3.56 -1.14
N MET A 191 -13.24 2.94 -1.01
CA MET A 191 -14.33 2.99 -1.98
C MET A 191 -14.97 4.38 -2.00
N HIS A 192 -15.42 4.84 -3.17
CA HIS A 192 -16.12 6.13 -3.29
C HIS A 192 -17.41 6.13 -2.44
N PRO A 193 -17.69 7.18 -1.64
CA PRO A 193 -18.88 7.23 -0.79
C PRO A 193 -20.19 7.05 -1.57
N ASP A 194 -20.26 7.57 -2.78
CA ASP A 194 -21.42 7.49 -3.66
C ASP A 194 -21.40 6.27 -4.59
N PHE A 195 -20.71 5.18 -4.19
CA PHE A 195 -20.58 3.98 -5.04
C PHE A 195 -21.94 3.42 -5.45
N LEU A 196 -22.84 3.20 -4.51
CA LEU A 196 -24.18 2.64 -4.78
C LEU A 196 -25.01 3.58 -5.67
N GLU A 197 -24.92 4.91 -5.44
CA GLU A 197 -25.60 5.90 -6.25
C GLU A 197 -25.11 5.89 -7.71
N MET A 198 -23.80 5.89 -7.91
CA MET A 198 -23.23 5.81 -9.26
C MET A 198 -23.62 4.53 -9.98
N CYS A 199 -23.60 3.39 -9.28
CA CYS A 199 -24.02 2.11 -9.85
C CYS A 199 -25.51 2.11 -10.22
N ASN A 200 -26.36 2.74 -9.41
CA ASN A 200 -27.79 2.84 -9.70
C ASN A 200 -28.09 3.66 -10.94
N GLN A 201 -27.28 4.69 -11.21
CA GLN A 201 -27.43 5.56 -12.39
C GLN A 201 -27.01 4.89 -13.71
N VAL A 202 -26.35 3.73 -13.66
CA VAL A 202 -25.93 3.01 -14.87
C VAL A 202 -27.13 2.42 -15.60
N ASN A 203 -27.32 2.82 -16.85
CA ASN A 203 -28.39 2.36 -17.72
C ASN A 203 -27.85 1.30 -18.71
N ILE A 204 -27.66 0.10 -18.21
CA ILE A 204 -27.25 -1.09 -18.97
C ILE A 204 -28.24 -2.22 -18.64
N PRO A 205 -28.88 -2.87 -19.63
CA PRO A 205 -29.72 -4.04 -19.39
C PRO A 205 -28.94 -5.16 -18.70
N ASP A 206 -29.57 -5.82 -17.75
CA ASP A 206 -29.01 -6.98 -17.02
C ASP A 206 -27.63 -6.76 -16.42
N VAL A 207 -27.33 -5.50 -16.02
CA VAL A 207 -26.07 -5.19 -15.35
C VAL A 207 -26.01 -5.83 -13.97
N LYS A 208 -24.87 -6.45 -13.64
CA LYS A 208 -24.52 -6.91 -12.29
C LYS A 208 -23.25 -6.26 -11.83
N PHE A 209 -23.30 -5.69 -10.63
CA PHE A 209 -22.14 -5.18 -9.91
C PHE A 209 -21.67 -6.24 -8.94
N ILE A 210 -20.51 -6.85 -9.20
CA ILE A 210 -19.94 -7.92 -8.38
C ILE A 210 -18.84 -7.28 -7.51
N VAL A 211 -19.10 -7.19 -6.21
CA VAL A 211 -18.24 -6.54 -5.21
C VAL A 211 -17.54 -7.61 -4.39
N VAL A 212 -16.25 -7.81 -4.66
CA VAL A 212 -15.41 -8.81 -4.01
C VAL A 212 -14.52 -8.16 -2.96
N GLY A 213 -14.70 -8.55 -1.70
CA GLY A 213 -13.90 -8.07 -0.57
C GLY A 213 -14.73 -7.62 0.63
N GLY A 214 -14.03 -7.18 1.68
CA GLY A 214 -14.60 -6.76 2.98
C GLY A 214 -13.90 -5.51 3.55
N PRO A 215 -14.15 -5.15 4.81
CA PRO A 215 -14.95 -5.88 5.80
C PRO A 215 -16.46 -5.61 5.73
N ASN A 216 -16.90 -4.47 5.12
CA ASN A 216 -18.26 -3.96 5.25
C ASN A 216 -19.22 -4.43 4.13
N ALA A 217 -18.91 -5.54 3.44
CA ALA A 217 -19.74 -6.04 2.33
C ALA A 217 -21.21 -6.20 2.72
N LYS A 218 -21.49 -6.84 3.87
CA LYS A 218 -22.86 -7.05 4.38
C LYS A 218 -23.60 -5.74 4.69
N LEU A 219 -22.90 -4.73 5.22
CA LEU A 219 -23.51 -3.42 5.48
C LEU A 219 -23.87 -2.70 4.18
N LEU A 220 -23.03 -2.82 3.17
CA LEU A 220 -23.27 -2.22 1.87
C LEU A 220 -24.40 -2.93 1.11
N GLU A 221 -24.51 -4.25 1.27
CA GLU A 221 -25.63 -5.07 0.76
C GLU A 221 -26.95 -4.61 1.37
N GLN A 222 -27.02 -4.52 2.70
CA GLN A 222 -28.21 -4.01 3.39
C GLN A 222 -28.61 -2.60 2.96
N GLU A 223 -27.62 -1.75 2.67
CA GLU A 223 -27.87 -0.41 2.17
C GLU A 223 -28.42 -0.43 0.73
N ALA A 224 -27.90 -1.30 -0.11
CA ALA A 224 -28.42 -1.49 -1.49
C ALA A 224 -29.87 -2.00 -1.47
N ASP A 225 -30.21 -2.93 -0.56
CA ASP A 225 -31.56 -3.46 -0.39
C ASP A 225 -32.52 -2.36 0.08
N ARG A 226 -32.14 -1.57 1.09
CA ARG A 226 -32.94 -0.42 1.56
C ARG A 226 -33.24 0.60 0.47
N ARG A 227 -32.33 0.75 -0.50
CA ARG A 227 -32.51 1.63 -1.67
C ARG A 227 -33.30 0.97 -2.82
N GLY A 228 -33.73 -0.27 -2.67
CA GLY A 228 -34.44 -1.04 -3.71
C GLY A 228 -33.56 -1.47 -4.92
N ILE A 229 -32.25 -1.41 -4.77
CA ILE A 229 -31.29 -1.70 -5.86
C ILE A 229 -30.46 -2.97 -5.62
N GLY A 230 -30.72 -3.69 -4.54
CA GLY A 230 -29.97 -4.91 -4.17
C GLY A 230 -29.91 -5.95 -5.30
N HIS A 231 -30.98 -6.05 -6.11
CA HIS A 231 -31.07 -6.95 -7.26
C HIS A 231 -29.96 -6.72 -8.31
N LYS A 232 -29.35 -5.54 -8.37
CA LYS A 232 -28.21 -5.23 -9.28
C LYS A 232 -26.87 -5.69 -8.74
N PHE A 233 -26.78 -6.09 -7.46
CA PHE A 233 -25.50 -6.34 -6.78
C PHE A 233 -25.30 -7.80 -6.40
N LYS A 234 -24.03 -8.19 -6.30
CA LYS A 234 -23.57 -9.38 -5.60
C LYS A 234 -22.38 -8.99 -4.73
N PHE A 235 -22.54 -9.07 -3.41
CA PHE A 235 -21.50 -8.84 -2.42
C PHE A 235 -20.96 -10.17 -1.94
N THR A 236 -19.64 -10.42 -2.05
CA THR A 236 -19.07 -11.74 -1.70
C THR A 236 -18.46 -11.78 -0.30
N GLY A 237 -18.12 -10.62 0.27
CA GLY A 237 -17.23 -10.59 1.44
C GLY A 237 -15.80 -10.99 1.05
N PHE A 238 -15.02 -11.41 2.05
CA PHE A 238 -13.67 -11.94 1.82
C PHE A 238 -13.75 -13.30 1.12
N VAL A 239 -12.91 -13.48 0.15
CA VAL A 239 -12.79 -14.71 -0.65
C VAL A 239 -11.35 -15.20 -0.69
N SER A 240 -11.13 -16.46 -1.04
CA SER A 240 -9.80 -17.01 -1.30
C SER A 240 -9.18 -16.40 -2.56
N GLU A 241 -7.88 -16.61 -2.77
CA GLU A 241 -7.18 -16.18 -3.99
C GLU A 241 -7.81 -16.84 -5.24
N GLU A 242 -8.11 -18.12 -5.17
CA GLU A 242 -8.71 -18.90 -6.26
C GLU A 242 -10.10 -18.35 -6.64
N GLU A 243 -10.95 -18.13 -5.66
CA GLU A 243 -12.27 -17.52 -5.87
C GLU A 243 -12.17 -16.11 -6.46
N LYS A 244 -11.16 -15.32 -5.99
CA LYS A 244 -10.91 -13.99 -6.55
C LYS A 244 -10.62 -14.05 -8.06
N TRP A 245 -9.80 -15.02 -8.48
CA TRP A 245 -9.52 -15.23 -9.91
C TRP A 245 -10.76 -15.70 -10.69
N ASP A 246 -11.58 -16.52 -10.08
CA ASP A 246 -12.84 -16.96 -10.66
C ASP A 246 -13.78 -15.79 -10.89
N TYR A 247 -13.98 -14.92 -9.92
CA TYR A 247 -14.77 -13.70 -10.11
C TYR A 247 -14.16 -12.81 -11.20
N LEU A 248 -12.86 -12.56 -11.16
CA LEU A 248 -12.18 -11.72 -12.13
C LEU A 248 -12.37 -12.23 -13.58
N SER A 249 -12.46 -13.54 -13.76
CA SER A 249 -12.70 -14.17 -15.06
C SER A 249 -14.10 -13.91 -15.64
N THR A 250 -15.06 -13.47 -14.81
CA THR A 250 -16.44 -13.16 -15.19
C THR A 250 -16.69 -11.67 -15.43
N PHE A 251 -15.69 -10.80 -15.24
CA PHE A 251 -15.89 -9.36 -15.39
C PHE A 251 -15.74 -8.91 -16.84
N ASP A 252 -16.72 -8.15 -17.33
CA ASP A 252 -16.63 -7.42 -18.60
C ASP A 252 -15.80 -6.16 -18.47
N VAL A 253 -15.95 -5.47 -17.33
CA VAL A 253 -15.29 -4.21 -16.99
C VAL A 253 -14.93 -4.19 -15.50
N PHE A 254 -13.80 -3.63 -15.17
CA PHE A 254 -13.42 -3.37 -13.78
C PHE A 254 -13.83 -1.95 -13.38
N GLY A 255 -14.97 -1.85 -12.70
CA GLY A 255 -15.49 -0.59 -12.18
C GLY A 255 -14.86 -0.27 -10.84
N TYR A 256 -13.91 0.67 -10.82
CA TYR A 256 -13.09 0.91 -9.63
C TYR A 256 -13.09 2.38 -9.20
N PRO A 257 -14.25 2.89 -8.74
CA PRO A 257 -14.36 4.26 -8.28
C PRO A 257 -13.88 4.35 -6.82
N LEU A 258 -12.67 4.80 -6.62
CA LEU A 258 -12.10 5.02 -5.29
C LEU A 258 -12.39 6.42 -4.78
N ALA A 259 -12.37 6.58 -3.46
CA ALA A 259 -12.52 7.87 -2.79
C ALA A 259 -11.39 8.83 -3.17
N PRO A 260 -11.64 10.16 -3.27
CA PRO A 260 -10.63 11.14 -3.70
C PRO A 260 -9.35 11.16 -2.85
N HIS A 261 -9.47 10.81 -1.57
CA HIS A 261 -8.38 10.87 -0.58
C HIS A 261 -8.02 9.50 -0.01
N HIS A 262 -8.21 8.43 -0.79
CA HIS A 262 -7.83 7.10 -0.35
C HIS A 262 -6.30 6.95 -0.25
N TYR A 263 -5.87 6.01 0.59
CA TYR A 263 -4.47 5.80 0.94
C TYR A 263 -3.69 4.89 -0.04
N GLY A 264 -4.30 4.41 -1.11
CA GLY A 264 -3.69 3.48 -2.06
C GLY A 264 -2.40 4.02 -2.68
N SER A 265 -1.42 3.17 -2.89
CA SER A 265 -0.13 3.54 -3.47
C SER A 265 0.20 2.82 -4.78
N SER A 266 0.04 1.52 -4.84
CA SER A 266 0.39 0.70 -6.00
C SER A 266 -0.74 -0.22 -6.48
N ASP A 267 -1.87 -0.13 -5.89
CA ASP A 267 -3.16 -0.76 -6.13
C ASP A 267 -3.13 -2.12 -6.88
N GLN A 268 -2.89 -3.19 -6.11
CA GLN A 268 -2.74 -4.54 -6.65
C GLN A 268 -4.00 -5.02 -7.39
N ALA A 269 -5.20 -4.73 -6.88
CA ALA A 269 -6.45 -5.13 -7.51
C ALA A 269 -6.58 -4.54 -8.93
N LEU A 270 -6.16 -3.28 -9.12
CA LEU A 270 -6.14 -2.65 -10.43
C LEU A 270 -5.09 -3.27 -11.35
N GLN A 271 -3.89 -3.60 -10.81
CA GLN A 271 -2.86 -4.34 -11.57
C GLN A 271 -3.37 -5.70 -12.03
N GLU A 272 -4.05 -6.42 -11.15
CA GLU A 272 -4.61 -7.75 -11.39
C GLU A 272 -5.71 -7.70 -12.45
N ALA A 273 -6.66 -6.78 -12.34
CA ALA A 273 -7.72 -6.60 -13.32
C ALA A 273 -7.16 -6.26 -14.71
N MET A 274 -6.21 -5.31 -14.78
CA MET A 274 -5.52 -4.98 -16.03
C MET A 274 -4.74 -6.18 -16.59
N GLY A 275 -4.05 -6.92 -15.72
CA GLY A 275 -3.28 -8.12 -16.08
C GLY A 275 -4.14 -9.27 -16.61
N ALA A 276 -5.33 -9.43 -16.08
CA ALA A 276 -6.34 -10.37 -16.59
C ALA A 276 -6.91 -9.94 -17.95
N GLY A 277 -6.73 -8.68 -18.33
CA GLY A 277 -7.31 -8.13 -19.57
C GLY A 277 -8.73 -7.63 -19.36
N VAL A 278 -9.07 -7.19 -18.15
CA VAL A 278 -10.34 -6.51 -17.86
C VAL A 278 -10.11 -5.01 -17.93
N ALA A 279 -10.83 -4.31 -18.80
CA ALA A 279 -10.68 -2.88 -19.00
C ALA A 279 -11.17 -2.10 -17.75
N PRO A 280 -10.33 -1.27 -17.09
CA PRO A 280 -10.76 -0.51 -15.95
C PRO A 280 -11.49 0.78 -16.30
N VAL A 281 -12.49 1.14 -15.48
CA VAL A 281 -13.07 2.49 -15.40
C VAL A 281 -12.81 3.01 -14.00
N VAL A 282 -12.03 4.08 -13.88
CA VAL A 282 -11.54 4.60 -12.61
C VAL A 282 -11.86 6.08 -12.45
N MET A 283 -11.82 6.59 -11.21
CA MET A 283 -11.87 8.02 -10.94
C MET A 283 -10.51 8.68 -11.23
N ASN A 284 -10.51 9.97 -11.51
CA ASN A 284 -9.31 10.77 -11.78
C ASN A 284 -8.54 11.10 -10.48
N ASN A 285 -8.32 10.10 -9.63
CA ASN A 285 -7.43 10.26 -8.49
C ASN A 285 -5.97 10.10 -8.94
N LEU A 286 -5.08 10.56 -8.11
CA LEU A 286 -3.66 10.66 -8.44
C LEU A 286 -3.05 9.30 -8.86
N MET A 287 -3.39 8.22 -8.15
CA MET A 287 -2.85 6.89 -8.42
C MET A 287 -3.49 6.24 -9.63
N GLU A 288 -4.82 6.19 -9.68
CA GLU A 288 -5.55 5.51 -10.75
C GLU A 288 -5.27 6.16 -12.10
N SER A 289 -5.28 7.51 -12.17
CA SER A 289 -4.98 8.26 -13.40
C SER A 289 -3.52 8.11 -13.85
N TYR A 290 -2.61 7.74 -12.93
CA TYR A 290 -1.25 7.40 -13.28
C TYR A 290 -1.13 5.99 -13.87
N MET A 291 -1.82 5.01 -13.30
CA MET A 291 -1.79 3.61 -13.72
C MET A 291 -2.59 3.39 -15.00
N VAL A 292 -3.77 4.00 -15.11
CA VAL A 292 -4.67 3.87 -16.26
C VAL A 292 -4.43 5.03 -17.23
N LYS A 293 -4.04 4.70 -18.46
CA LYS A 293 -3.90 5.69 -19.54
C LYS A 293 -5.26 5.84 -20.22
N ASN A 294 -5.89 7.02 -20.04
CA ASN A 294 -7.24 7.28 -20.54
C ASN A 294 -7.39 6.96 -22.03
N LEU A 295 -8.44 6.22 -22.40
CA LEU A 295 -8.75 5.73 -23.74
C LEU A 295 -7.64 4.89 -24.41
N LYS A 296 -6.59 4.51 -23.66
CA LYS A 296 -5.52 3.60 -24.13
C LYS A 296 -5.54 2.28 -23.37
N THR A 297 -5.62 2.30 -22.03
CA THR A 297 -5.64 1.09 -21.19
C THR A 297 -6.86 1.01 -20.28
N GLY A 298 -7.78 1.95 -20.36
CA GLY A 298 -9.01 2.06 -19.58
C GLY A 298 -9.63 3.43 -19.74
N ILE A 299 -10.61 3.74 -18.90
CA ILE A 299 -11.26 5.06 -18.84
C ILE A 299 -10.94 5.71 -17.50
N VAL A 300 -10.54 6.99 -17.53
CA VAL A 300 -10.31 7.83 -16.36
C VAL A 300 -11.39 8.91 -16.33
N SER A 301 -12.22 8.88 -15.30
CA SER A 301 -13.41 9.71 -15.15
C SER A 301 -13.18 10.86 -14.17
N LYS A 302 -13.48 12.09 -14.56
CA LYS A 302 -13.28 13.29 -13.74
C LYS A 302 -14.47 13.59 -12.82
N SER A 303 -15.59 12.93 -13.03
CA SER A 303 -16.83 13.08 -12.25
C SER A 303 -17.61 11.77 -12.16
N LYS A 304 -18.56 11.71 -11.22
CA LYS A 304 -19.51 10.60 -11.09
C LYS A 304 -20.26 10.33 -12.40
N LYS A 305 -20.74 11.38 -13.07
CA LYS A 305 -21.42 11.28 -14.38
C LYS A 305 -20.51 10.69 -15.46
N GLU A 306 -19.23 11.09 -15.49
CA GLU A 306 -18.28 10.52 -16.46
C GLU A 306 -17.99 9.04 -16.16
N TYR A 307 -17.95 8.65 -14.88
CA TYR A 307 -17.77 7.25 -14.49
C TYR A 307 -18.93 6.38 -15.01
N VAL A 308 -20.18 6.81 -14.78
CA VAL A 308 -21.37 6.12 -15.29
C VAL A 308 -21.33 6.00 -16.82
N ARG A 309 -21.10 7.14 -17.52
CA ARG A 309 -20.95 7.14 -19.00
C ARG A 309 -19.79 6.26 -19.48
N GLY A 310 -18.72 6.16 -18.71
CA GLY A 310 -17.57 5.31 -18.99
C GLY A 310 -17.97 3.82 -19.03
N LEU A 311 -18.73 3.37 -18.05
CA LEU A 311 -19.27 1.99 -18.00
C LEU A 311 -20.21 1.73 -19.19
N GLU A 312 -21.17 2.61 -19.43
CA GLU A 312 -22.12 2.51 -20.54
C GLU A 312 -21.43 2.54 -21.92
N LYS A 313 -20.39 3.35 -22.07
CA LYS A 313 -19.58 3.41 -23.31
C LYS A 313 -18.91 2.06 -23.57
N LEU A 314 -18.33 1.42 -22.53
CA LEU A 314 -17.70 0.10 -22.70
C LEU A 314 -18.72 -1.02 -22.90
N TYR A 315 -19.95 -0.87 -22.43
CA TYR A 315 -21.04 -1.77 -22.77
C TYR A 315 -21.41 -1.68 -24.24
N ARG A 316 -21.69 -0.48 -24.74
CA ARG A 316 -22.16 -0.22 -26.12
C ARG A 316 -21.08 -0.47 -27.16
N ASP A 317 -19.83 -0.10 -26.88
CA ASP A 317 -18.68 -0.24 -27.80
C ASP A 317 -17.79 -1.42 -27.41
N LYS A 318 -18.18 -2.63 -27.86
CA LYS A 318 -17.42 -3.87 -27.67
C LYS A 318 -16.02 -3.81 -28.28
N LYS A 319 -15.85 -3.10 -29.43
CA LYS A 319 -14.54 -2.95 -30.09
C LYS A 319 -13.59 -2.12 -29.23
N LEU A 320 -14.07 -0.99 -28.70
CA LEU A 320 -13.30 -0.16 -27.76
C LEU A 320 -12.94 -0.97 -26.50
N ARG A 321 -13.92 -1.64 -25.88
CA ARG A 321 -13.69 -2.47 -24.68
C ARG A 321 -12.59 -3.50 -24.93
N SER A 322 -12.68 -4.28 -25.99
CA SER A 322 -11.67 -5.28 -26.36
C SER A 322 -10.29 -4.67 -26.59
N ARG A 323 -10.22 -3.52 -27.27
CA ARG A 323 -8.96 -2.80 -27.49
C ARG A 323 -8.32 -2.35 -26.17
N LEU A 324 -9.11 -1.73 -25.27
CA LEU A 324 -8.63 -1.28 -23.96
C LEU A 324 -8.18 -2.45 -23.11
N SER A 325 -8.94 -3.54 -23.07
CA SER A 325 -8.60 -4.78 -22.38
C SER A 325 -7.26 -5.37 -22.82
N LYS A 326 -7.05 -5.50 -24.12
CA LYS A 326 -5.79 -5.99 -24.71
C LYS A 326 -4.60 -5.08 -24.35
N ASN A 327 -4.80 -3.77 -24.43
CA ASN A 327 -3.78 -2.80 -24.10
C ASN A 327 -3.47 -2.77 -22.59
N ALA A 328 -4.50 -2.88 -21.74
CA ALA A 328 -4.36 -2.98 -20.30
C ALA A 328 -3.51 -4.19 -19.92
N LYS A 329 -3.82 -5.37 -20.47
CA LYS A 329 -3.06 -6.60 -20.25
C LYS A 329 -1.59 -6.45 -20.65
N LYS A 330 -1.33 -5.93 -21.86
CA LYS A 330 0.03 -5.69 -22.35
C LYS A 330 0.81 -4.74 -21.45
N TYR A 331 0.18 -3.63 -21.06
CA TYR A 331 0.79 -2.62 -20.17
C TYR A 331 1.08 -3.19 -18.78
N ALA A 332 0.10 -3.83 -18.14
CA ALA A 332 0.23 -4.40 -16.81
C ALA A 332 1.31 -5.49 -16.77
N THR A 333 1.28 -6.44 -17.69
CA THR A 333 2.27 -7.52 -17.76
C THR A 333 3.71 -6.99 -17.94
N LYS A 334 3.87 -5.92 -18.73
CA LYS A 334 5.17 -5.27 -18.90
C LYS A 334 5.61 -4.51 -17.66
N THR A 335 4.71 -3.83 -16.96
CA THR A 335 5.03 -2.87 -15.90
C THR A 335 5.08 -3.52 -14.51
N PHE A 336 4.10 -4.39 -14.17
CA PHE A 336 3.87 -4.91 -12.82
C PHE A 336 4.30 -6.37 -12.66
N SER A 337 5.31 -6.84 -13.39
CA SER A 337 5.80 -8.21 -13.25
C SER A 337 6.83 -8.35 -12.13
N LEU A 338 6.83 -9.51 -11.46
CA LEU A 338 7.87 -9.87 -10.49
C LEU A 338 9.26 -9.88 -11.14
N LYS A 339 9.38 -10.23 -12.44
CA LYS A 339 10.64 -10.15 -13.18
C LYS A 339 11.21 -8.73 -13.24
N ASN A 340 10.36 -7.72 -13.45
CA ASN A 340 10.81 -6.34 -13.43
C ASN A 340 11.21 -5.90 -12.01
N MET A 341 10.43 -6.29 -11.01
CA MET A 341 10.72 -5.99 -9.63
C MET A 341 12.07 -6.60 -9.19
N GLU A 342 12.34 -7.84 -9.54
CA GLU A 342 13.63 -8.51 -9.32
C GLU A 342 14.78 -7.78 -10.00
N ARG A 343 14.61 -7.40 -11.26
CA ARG A 343 15.63 -6.64 -12.02
C ARG A 343 15.97 -5.32 -11.35
N GLU A 344 14.98 -4.55 -10.95
CA GLU A 344 15.19 -3.26 -10.28
C GLU A 344 15.86 -3.45 -8.90
N TRP A 345 15.44 -4.45 -8.11
CA TRP A 345 16.10 -4.76 -6.84
C TRP A 345 17.54 -5.20 -7.03
N ASN A 346 17.83 -6.08 -7.97
CA ASN A 346 19.20 -6.50 -8.28
C ASN A 346 20.11 -5.32 -8.66
N LYS A 347 19.58 -4.34 -9.40
CA LYS A 347 20.30 -3.11 -9.72
C LYS A 347 20.55 -2.28 -8.46
N ILE A 348 19.54 -2.05 -7.65
CA ILE A 348 19.62 -1.25 -6.42
C ILE A 348 20.57 -1.88 -5.41
N PHE A 349 20.52 -3.21 -5.21
CA PHE A 349 21.43 -3.90 -4.29
C PHE A 349 22.90 -3.76 -4.74
N LYS A 350 23.19 -3.97 -6.03
CA LYS A 350 24.53 -3.78 -6.57
C LYS A 350 25.03 -2.33 -6.42
N GLU A 351 24.15 -1.36 -6.55
CA GLU A 351 24.45 0.06 -6.35
C GLU A 351 24.74 0.36 -4.87
N THR A 352 23.91 -0.19 -3.96
CA THR A 352 24.02 0.00 -2.52
C THR A 352 25.32 -0.62 -1.95
N LEU A 353 25.79 -1.73 -2.50
CA LEU A 353 27.04 -2.36 -2.06
C LEU A 353 28.29 -1.50 -2.29
N LYS A 354 28.21 -0.50 -3.16
CA LYS A 354 29.30 0.45 -3.43
C LYS A 354 29.36 1.60 -2.41
N ILE A 355 28.38 1.70 -1.51
CA ILE A 355 28.30 2.71 -0.47
C ILE A 355 28.97 2.15 0.78
N ASP A 356 29.73 2.97 1.50
CA ASP A 356 30.31 2.56 2.78
C ASP A 356 29.22 2.37 3.86
N LYS A 357 29.43 1.42 4.76
CA LYS A 357 28.57 1.25 5.92
C LYS A 357 28.79 2.42 6.87
N THR A 358 27.70 3.04 7.34
CA THR A 358 27.74 4.14 8.30
C THR A 358 26.77 3.89 9.46
N GLU A 359 27.17 4.32 10.65
CA GLU A 359 26.28 4.38 11.80
C GLU A 359 25.14 5.38 11.53
N ARG A 360 23.95 5.12 12.06
CA ARG A 360 22.78 5.97 11.81
C ARG A 360 22.01 6.25 13.07
N GLU A 361 21.76 7.53 13.27
CA GLU A 361 20.94 8.03 14.35
C GLU A 361 19.78 8.88 13.83
N TRP A 362 18.58 8.63 14.37
CA TRP A 362 17.44 9.52 14.16
C TRP A 362 17.44 10.57 15.27
N SER A 363 17.99 11.73 14.99
CA SER A 363 18.08 12.81 15.97
C SER A 363 16.74 13.52 16.16
N VAL A 364 16.32 13.67 17.42
CA VAL A 364 15.11 14.43 17.81
C VAL A 364 15.44 15.59 18.76
N GLY A 365 16.70 15.94 18.89
CA GLY A 365 17.14 17.00 19.81
C GLY A 365 17.03 16.62 21.30
N LYS A 366 16.91 15.33 21.60
CA LYS A 366 16.83 14.75 22.95
C LYS A 366 17.74 13.54 23.04
N THR A 367 18.21 13.23 24.24
CA THR A 367 18.90 11.96 24.49
C THR A 367 17.93 10.79 24.31
N LYS A 368 18.42 9.65 23.83
CA LYS A 368 17.57 8.47 23.53
C LYS A 368 16.69 8.03 24.70
N LYS A 369 17.21 8.11 25.94
CA LYS A 369 16.47 7.77 27.17
C LYS A 369 15.28 8.71 27.46
N ASN A 370 15.30 9.93 26.93
CA ASN A 370 14.27 10.95 27.17
C ASN A 370 13.23 11.06 26.05
N ILE A 371 13.31 10.17 25.06
CA ILE A 371 12.35 10.15 23.95
C ILE A 371 11.10 9.41 24.40
N SER A 372 9.99 10.15 24.52
CA SER A 372 8.68 9.59 24.84
C SER A 372 7.97 9.02 23.61
N SER A 373 6.90 8.26 23.82
CA SER A 373 6.05 7.76 22.72
C SER A 373 5.34 8.90 21.98
N LYS A 374 5.02 9.98 22.68
CA LYS A 374 4.57 11.24 22.07
C LYS A 374 5.59 11.80 21.08
N ASP A 375 6.86 11.82 21.42
CA ASP A 375 7.92 12.33 20.53
C ASP A 375 8.03 11.47 19.29
N VAL A 376 7.94 10.14 19.42
CA VAL A 376 7.94 9.18 18.30
C VAL A 376 6.77 9.45 17.34
N PHE A 377 5.56 9.65 17.87
CA PHE A 377 4.39 10.00 17.07
C PHE A 377 4.60 11.33 16.33
N LEU A 378 5.05 12.38 17.02
CA LEU A 378 5.25 13.70 16.40
C LEU A 378 6.31 13.66 15.29
N GLU A 379 7.39 12.89 15.45
CA GLU A 379 8.40 12.66 14.41
C GLU A 379 7.78 11.95 13.17
N SER A 380 6.89 11.00 13.39
CA SER A 380 6.29 10.21 12.33
C SER A 380 5.36 11.02 11.40
N ILE A 381 4.73 12.06 11.93
CA ILE A 381 3.78 12.91 11.18
C ILE A 381 4.41 14.19 10.64
N GLY A 382 5.66 14.49 10.98
CA GLY A 382 6.46 15.61 10.46
C GLY A 382 5.78 16.97 10.59
N LYS A 383 5.53 17.67 9.48
CA LYS A 383 4.91 19.02 9.48
C LYS A 383 3.54 19.08 10.17
N TYR A 384 2.84 17.97 10.30
CA TYR A 384 1.54 17.92 10.99
C TYR A 384 1.68 17.94 12.52
N SER A 385 2.89 17.74 13.07
CA SER A 385 3.17 17.79 14.52
C SER A 385 2.76 19.13 15.15
N LYS A 386 2.84 20.23 14.40
CA LYS A 386 2.40 21.57 14.83
C LYS A 386 0.90 21.66 15.20
N ASN A 387 0.09 20.69 14.78
CA ASN A 387 -1.32 20.64 15.17
C ASN A 387 -1.51 20.09 16.59
N PHE A 388 -0.49 19.44 17.14
CA PHE A 388 -0.49 18.83 18.47
C PHE A 388 0.26 19.67 19.51
N ALA A 389 0.62 20.91 19.18
CA ALA A 389 1.39 21.80 20.04
C ALA A 389 0.76 23.21 20.10
N GLY A 390 1.04 23.93 21.22
CA GLY A 390 0.60 25.29 21.49
C GLY A 390 -0.84 25.39 21.97
N ASP A 391 -1.27 26.61 22.32
CA ASP A 391 -2.55 26.90 23.00
C ASP A 391 -3.79 26.44 22.22
N LYS A 392 -3.72 26.48 20.87
CA LYS A 392 -4.81 26.05 19.96
C LYS A 392 -4.72 24.57 19.58
N ALA A 393 -3.90 23.76 20.25
CA ALA A 393 -3.74 22.33 19.87
C ALA A 393 -5.05 21.56 19.91
N LYS A 394 -5.90 21.78 20.93
CA LYS A 394 -7.20 21.10 21.05
C LYS A 394 -8.13 21.37 19.85
N GLU A 395 -8.21 22.60 19.38
CA GLU A 395 -9.02 22.97 18.21
C GLU A 395 -8.47 22.35 16.93
N LYS A 396 -7.15 22.41 16.73
CA LYS A 396 -6.49 21.83 15.55
C LYS A 396 -6.67 20.32 15.49
N ILE A 397 -6.54 19.62 16.63
CA ILE A 397 -6.77 18.16 16.72
C ILE A 397 -8.22 17.83 16.35
N LYS A 398 -9.21 18.54 16.90
CA LYS A 398 -10.62 18.37 16.54
C LYS A 398 -10.88 18.61 15.06
N LYS A 399 -10.20 19.58 14.44
CA LYS A 399 -10.28 19.82 12.99
C LYS A 399 -9.69 18.65 12.17
N LEU A 400 -8.54 18.09 12.60
CA LEU A 400 -7.99 16.89 11.96
C LEU A 400 -8.95 15.71 12.07
N ALA A 401 -9.67 15.57 13.18
CA ALA A 401 -10.62 14.50 13.43
C ALA A 401 -11.80 14.48 12.44
N GLN A 402 -12.06 15.56 11.72
CA GLN A 402 -13.10 15.60 10.67
C GLN A 402 -12.68 14.85 9.41
N SER A 403 -11.39 14.56 9.25
CA SER A 403 -10.89 13.78 8.10
C SER A 403 -10.88 12.27 8.42
N PRO A 404 -11.53 11.44 7.58
CA PRO A 404 -11.55 9.99 7.76
C PRO A 404 -10.15 9.37 7.90
N ASN A 405 -9.15 9.95 7.23
CA ASN A 405 -7.77 9.45 7.26
C ASN A 405 -7.14 9.53 8.66
N TRP A 406 -7.53 10.50 9.48
CA TRP A 406 -7.04 10.65 10.85
C TRP A 406 -7.82 9.82 11.87
N GLN A 407 -8.98 9.27 11.49
CA GLN A 407 -9.80 8.38 12.31
C GLN A 407 -9.41 6.91 12.20
N SER A 408 -8.59 6.54 11.25
CA SER A 408 -8.17 5.16 11.04
C SER A 408 -7.40 4.62 12.25
N LYS A 409 -7.69 3.37 12.63
CA LYS A 409 -6.96 2.65 13.70
C LYS A 409 -5.66 1.99 13.21
N SER A 410 -5.30 2.11 11.94
CA SER A 410 -4.21 1.34 11.33
C SER A 410 -3.36 2.11 10.32
N LYS A 411 -3.37 3.44 10.31
CA LYS A 411 -2.72 4.26 9.27
C LYS A 411 -1.76 5.32 9.83
N GLY A 412 -1.03 5.00 10.89
CA GLY A 412 -0.07 5.93 11.49
C GLY A 412 -0.73 7.09 12.25
N THR A 413 -1.99 6.93 12.62
CA THR A 413 -2.74 7.93 13.40
C THR A 413 -2.41 7.85 14.88
N VAL A 414 -2.83 8.84 15.65
CA VAL A 414 -2.71 8.80 17.12
C VAL A 414 -3.45 7.60 17.71
N HIS A 415 -4.56 7.15 17.10
CA HIS A 415 -5.28 5.95 17.55
C HIS A 415 -4.42 4.70 17.46
N GLN A 416 -3.69 4.52 16.36
CA GLN A 416 -2.76 3.40 16.21
C GLN A 416 -1.58 3.53 17.18
N TYR A 417 -0.98 4.72 17.29
CA TYR A 417 0.13 4.95 18.22
C TYR A 417 -0.27 4.66 19.66
N ASN A 418 -1.44 5.12 20.11
CA ASN A 418 -1.93 4.84 21.46
C ASN A 418 -2.21 3.33 21.67
N ALA A 419 -2.67 2.61 20.65
CA ALA A 419 -2.89 1.16 20.76
C ALA A 419 -1.59 0.38 20.95
N PHE A 420 -0.49 0.79 20.30
CA PHE A 420 0.82 0.14 20.42
C PHE A 420 1.66 0.65 21.59
N LEU A 421 1.44 1.89 22.03
CA LEU A 421 2.22 2.60 23.03
C LEU A 421 1.29 3.24 24.10
N PRO A 422 0.49 2.42 24.81
CA PRO A 422 -0.66 2.89 25.59
C PRO A 422 -0.26 3.66 26.90
N SER A 423 0.97 3.55 27.33
CA SER A 423 1.45 4.19 28.56
C SER A 423 1.64 5.71 28.47
N ASP A 424 1.60 6.28 27.26
CA ASP A 424 1.79 7.72 27.06
C ASP A 424 0.49 8.50 27.22
N LYS A 425 0.40 9.32 28.28
CA LYS A 425 -0.77 10.12 28.62
C LYS A 425 -1.21 11.10 27.53
N TYR A 426 -0.28 11.65 26.77
CA TYR A 426 -0.59 12.59 25.69
C TYR A 426 -1.26 11.90 24.51
N LEU A 427 -0.79 10.70 24.12
CA LEU A 427 -1.44 9.92 23.09
C LEU A 427 -2.88 9.59 23.48
N ALA A 428 -3.10 9.17 24.74
CA ALA A 428 -4.44 8.87 25.26
C ALA A 428 -5.35 10.11 25.26
N GLU A 429 -4.84 11.29 25.65
CA GLU A 429 -5.58 12.55 25.60
C GLU A 429 -5.96 12.93 24.16
N TRP A 430 -5.03 12.84 23.23
CA TRP A 430 -5.27 13.19 21.82
C TRP A 430 -6.28 12.24 21.15
N VAL A 431 -6.28 10.96 21.52
CA VAL A 431 -7.31 10.01 21.09
C VAL A 431 -8.69 10.45 21.58
N LYS A 432 -8.82 10.85 22.86
CA LYS A 432 -10.09 11.37 23.41
C LYS A 432 -10.57 12.62 22.66
N LEU A 433 -9.66 13.53 22.31
CA LEU A 433 -9.99 14.73 21.54
C LEU A 433 -10.44 14.42 20.13
N MET A 434 -9.87 13.41 19.48
CA MET A 434 -10.27 12.97 18.14
C MET A 434 -11.56 12.15 18.12
N SER A 435 -11.91 11.48 19.21
CA SER A 435 -13.10 10.63 19.30
C SER A 435 -14.39 11.38 19.69
N LYS A 436 -14.27 12.61 20.20
CA LYS A 436 -15.44 13.44 20.53
C LYS A 436 -15.98 14.07 19.25
N LYS A 437 -17.15 13.59 18.83
CA LYS A 437 -17.99 14.24 17.81
C LYS A 437 -18.55 15.57 18.32
#